data_9c83302b01f6d812fba878d86c619bad
#
_entry.id   9c83302b01f6d812fba878d86c619bad
#
_cell.length_a   1.000
_cell.length_b   1.000
_cell.length_c   1.000
_cell.angle_alpha   90.00
_cell.angle_beta   90.00
_cell.angle_gamma   90.00
#
_symmetry.space_group_name_H-M   'P 1'
#
loop_
_entity.id
_entity.type
_entity.pdbx_description
1 polymer ?
#
loop_
_entity_poly.entity_id
_entity_poly.type
_entity_poly.pdbx_seq_one_letter_code
_entity_poly.pdbx_strand_id
1 'polypeptide(L)'
;MAQGHYELKTAKDGQFMFNLIATNGQVILTSELYKTKAAAQNGIASVQKNGVDEKNFEFRMTKSDQPYFVLKATNHQEIGRSQYYSSQAAAQKGMESVMNNASTEVIKEI
;
A
#
# COMPACT_ATOMS: atom_id res chain seq x y z
N MET A 1 1.93 -14.79 10.23
CA MET A 1 3.30 -14.62 9.73
C MET A 1 3.29 -13.76 8.49
N ALA A 2 4.04 -12.66 8.49
CA ALA A 2 4.09 -11.80 7.32
C ALA A 2 4.84 -12.51 6.20
N GLN A 3 4.26 -12.51 5.01
CA GLN A 3 4.75 -13.33 3.91
C GLN A 3 5.22 -12.51 2.72
N GLY A 4 4.73 -11.27 2.60
CA GLY A 4 5.11 -10.42 1.48
C GLY A 4 6.35 -9.61 1.76
N HIS A 5 6.57 -8.61 0.93
CA HIS A 5 7.70 -7.71 1.09
C HIS A 5 7.36 -6.35 0.50
N TYR A 6 8.16 -5.35 0.88
CA TYR A 6 8.10 -4.02 0.27
C TYR A 6 9.20 -3.91 -0.78
N GLU A 7 8.89 -3.24 -1.89
CA GLU A 7 9.91 -2.88 -2.88
C GLU A 7 10.01 -1.36 -2.92
N LEU A 8 11.17 -0.86 -2.54
CA LEU A 8 11.48 0.57 -2.53
C LEU A 8 12.26 0.88 -3.80
N LYS A 9 11.76 1.85 -4.57
CA LYS A 9 12.40 2.17 -5.85
C LYS A 9 12.35 3.65 -6.14
N THR A 10 13.17 4.07 -7.12
CA THR A 10 13.23 5.45 -7.57
C THR A 10 12.33 5.61 -8.78
N ALA A 11 11.46 6.62 -8.75
CA ALA A 11 10.60 6.96 -9.88
C ALA A 11 11.40 7.78 -10.92
N LYS A 12 10.80 7.99 -12.09
CA LYS A 12 11.47 8.64 -13.21
C LYS A 12 12.00 10.03 -12.90
N ASP A 13 11.30 10.77 -12.04
CA ASP A 13 11.65 12.14 -11.71
C ASP A 13 12.60 12.25 -10.52
N GLY A 14 13.17 11.13 -10.09
CA GLY A 14 14.09 11.11 -8.96
C GLY A 14 13.43 11.02 -7.61
N GLN A 15 12.11 11.00 -7.56
CA GLN A 15 11.38 10.78 -6.32
C GLN A 15 11.38 9.29 -5.98
N PHE A 16 11.00 8.99 -4.76
CA PHE A 16 10.99 7.61 -4.26
C PHE A 16 9.57 7.14 -4.03
N MET A 17 9.36 5.85 -4.21
CA MET A 17 8.07 5.22 -3.93
C MET A 17 8.30 3.79 -3.50
N PHE A 18 7.25 3.16 -2.98
CA PHE A 18 7.33 1.74 -2.65
C PHE A 18 6.01 1.05 -2.99
N ASN A 19 6.11 -0.25 -3.18
CA ASN A 19 4.96 -1.12 -3.33
C ASN A 19 4.99 -2.16 -2.24
N LEU A 20 3.82 -2.59 -1.79
CA LEU A 20 3.70 -3.78 -0.96
C LEU A 20 3.31 -4.93 -1.87
N ILE A 21 4.10 -5.99 -1.82
CA ILE A 21 3.94 -7.17 -2.67
C ILE A 21 3.45 -8.32 -1.81
N ALA A 22 2.37 -8.97 -2.22
CA ALA A 22 1.84 -10.13 -1.51
C ALA A 22 2.67 -11.37 -1.81
N THR A 23 2.39 -12.45 -1.09
CA THR A 23 3.12 -13.72 -1.27
C THR A 23 3.00 -14.27 -2.68
N ASN A 24 1.92 -13.96 -3.39
CA ASN A 24 1.72 -14.42 -4.77
C ASN A 24 2.40 -13.53 -5.80
N GLY A 25 3.18 -12.54 -5.35
CA GLY A 25 3.90 -11.65 -6.25
C GLY A 25 3.11 -10.47 -6.77
N GLN A 26 1.86 -10.32 -6.34
CA GLN A 26 1.04 -9.20 -6.82
C GLN A 26 1.25 -7.95 -5.98
N VAL A 27 1.25 -6.79 -6.65
CA VAL A 27 1.29 -5.50 -5.99
C VAL A 27 -0.09 -5.24 -5.38
N ILE A 28 -0.15 -5.10 -4.07
CA ILE A 28 -1.42 -4.89 -3.37
C ILE A 28 -1.57 -3.49 -2.81
N LEU A 29 -0.48 -2.72 -2.74
CA LEU A 29 -0.53 -1.32 -2.32
C LEU A 29 0.61 -0.57 -2.98
N THR A 30 0.32 0.62 -3.51
CA THR A 30 1.32 1.51 -4.11
C THR A 30 1.33 2.80 -3.32
N SER A 31 2.52 3.25 -2.91
CA SER A 31 2.64 4.45 -2.08
C SER A 31 2.47 5.72 -2.89
N GLU A 32 2.36 6.83 -2.17
CA GLU A 32 2.54 8.15 -2.74
C GLU A 32 4.01 8.35 -3.10
N LEU A 33 4.30 9.41 -3.84
CA LEU A 33 5.69 9.75 -4.18
C LEU A 33 6.32 10.55 -3.05
N TYR A 34 7.58 10.27 -2.76
CA TYR A 34 8.33 10.94 -1.70
C TYR A 34 9.57 11.59 -2.29
N LYS A 35 9.93 12.75 -1.76
CA LYS A 35 11.10 13.49 -2.27
C LYS A 35 12.42 12.89 -1.82
N THR A 36 12.43 12.18 -0.71
CA THR A 36 13.65 11.58 -0.18
C THR A 36 13.43 10.11 0.15
N LYS A 37 14.52 9.36 0.14
CA LYS A 37 14.48 7.95 0.52
C LYS A 37 14.03 7.79 1.97
N ALA A 38 14.49 8.67 2.85
CA ALA A 38 14.11 8.61 4.26
C ALA A 38 12.60 8.79 4.43
N ALA A 39 12.00 9.70 3.65
CA ALA A 39 10.55 9.90 3.71
C ALA A 39 9.81 8.66 3.22
N ALA A 40 10.30 8.01 2.17
CA ALA A 40 9.69 6.77 1.69
C ALA A 40 9.81 5.66 2.73
N GLN A 41 10.95 5.56 3.39
CA GLN A 41 11.13 4.58 4.45
C GLN A 41 10.18 4.82 5.62
N ASN A 42 9.95 6.09 5.97
CA ASN A 42 8.95 6.43 6.98
C ASN A 42 7.55 6.05 6.52
N GLY A 43 7.27 6.16 5.22
CA GLY A 43 6.00 5.72 4.65
C GLY A 43 5.81 4.22 4.82
N ILE A 44 6.86 3.43 4.59
CA ILE A 44 6.80 1.99 4.81
C ILE A 44 6.49 1.69 6.28
N ALA A 45 7.17 2.37 7.20
CA ALA A 45 6.92 2.18 8.63
C ALA A 45 5.47 2.53 8.97
N SER A 46 4.92 3.56 8.33
CA SER A 46 3.53 3.95 8.53
C SER A 46 2.57 2.87 8.05
N VAL A 47 2.86 2.22 6.91
CA VAL A 47 2.04 1.11 6.44
C VAL A 47 2.12 -0.06 7.40
N GLN A 48 3.33 -0.38 7.88
CA GLN A 48 3.51 -1.48 8.83
C GLN A 48 2.66 -1.27 10.07
N LYS A 49 2.53 -0.03 10.52
CA LYS A 49 1.76 0.30 11.71
C LYS A 49 0.26 0.39 11.44
N ASN A 50 -0.12 1.05 10.36
CA ASN A 50 -1.53 1.37 10.11
C ASN A 50 -2.23 0.37 9.21
N GLY A 51 -1.50 -0.35 8.38
CA GLY A 51 -2.06 -1.26 7.39
C GLY A 51 -2.62 -2.55 7.98
N VAL A 52 -2.45 -2.78 9.29
CA VAL A 52 -2.99 -3.96 9.96
C VAL A 52 -4.35 -3.69 10.58
N ASP A 53 -4.86 -2.46 10.48
CA ASP A 53 -6.12 -2.07 11.12
C ASP A 53 -7.11 -1.62 10.04
N GLU A 54 -8.22 -2.33 9.97
CA GLU A 54 -9.25 -2.08 8.95
C GLU A 54 -9.77 -0.65 8.97
N LYS A 55 -9.83 -0.01 10.11
CA LYS A 55 -10.39 1.35 10.23
C LYS A 55 -9.57 2.40 9.50
N ASN A 56 -8.34 2.08 9.13
CA ASN A 56 -7.46 3.04 8.43
C ASN A 56 -7.62 2.97 6.92
N PHE A 57 -8.46 2.07 6.42
CA PHE A 57 -8.73 1.96 4.99
C PHE A 57 -10.02 2.68 4.63
N GLU A 58 -10.03 3.29 3.46
CA GLU A 58 -11.23 3.93 2.92
C GLU A 58 -11.49 3.37 1.52
N PHE A 59 -12.68 2.83 1.31
CA PHE A 59 -13.06 2.34 -0.01
C PHE A 59 -13.59 3.50 -0.85
N ARG A 60 -13.20 3.52 -2.11
CA ARG A 60 -13.62 4.54 -3.08
C ARG A 60 -14.01 3.86 -4.38
N MET A 61 -14.60 4.65 -5.26
CA MET A 61 -15.07 4.18 -6.55
C MET A 61 -14.58 5.14 -7.63
N THR A 62 -14.06 4.59 -8.73
CA THR A 62 -13.66 5.43 -9.87
C THR A 62 -14.90 5.85 -10.66
N LYS A 63 -14.71 6.76 -11.62
CA LYS A 63 -15.78 7.17 -12.53
C LYS A 63 -16.31 6.00 -13.36
N SER A 64 -15.52 4.97 -13.54
CA SER A 64 -15.90 3.75 -14.28
C SER A 64 -16.48 2.68 -13.36
N ASP A 65 -16.85 3.05 -12.13
CA ASP A 65 -17.44 2.16 -11.14
C ASP A 65 -16.50 1.01 -10.73
N GLN A 66 -15.19 1.27 -10.77
CA GLN A 66 -14.21 0.29 -10.29
C GLN A 66 -13.86 0.62 -8.84
N PRO A 67 -14.11 -0.32 -7.91
CA PRO A 67 -13.75 -0.07 -6.51
C PRO A 67 -12.25 -0.17 -6.28
N TYR A 68 -11.78 0.62 -5.34
CA TYR A 68 -10.40 0.55 -4.85
C TYR A 68 -10.39 1.07 -3.42
N PHE A 69 -9.24 0.97 -2.76
CA PHE A 69 -9.13 1.51 -1.41
C PHE A 69 -7.84 2.32 -1.27
N VAL A 70 -7.86 3.20 -0.28
CA VAL A 70 -6.68 3.94 0.11
C VAL A 70 -6.41 3.64 1.59
N LEU A 71 -5.12 3.66 1.93
CA LEU A 71 -4.69 3.51 3.32
C LEU A 71 -4.27 4.87 3.84
N LYS A 72 -4.79 5.25 5.00
CA LYS A 72 -4.50 6.53 5.62
C LYS A 72 -3.78 6.32 6.94
N ALA A 73 -2.89 7.27 7.26
CA ALA A 73 -2.27 7.33 8.57
C ALA A 73 -3.26 7.91 9.59
N THR A 74 -2.87 7.89 10.85
CA THR A 74 -3.75 8.41 11.92
C THR A 74 -4.05 9.89 11.77
N ASN A 75 -3.18 10.64 11.07
CA ASN A 75 -3.43 12.05 10.78
C ASN A 75 -4.26 12.25 9.51
N HIS A 76 -4.84 11.18 8.97
CA HIS A 76 -5.70 11.17 7.78
C HIS A 76 -4.97 11.43 6.47
N GLN A 77 -3.65 11.43 6.46
CA GLN A 77 -2.90 11.53 5.21
C GLN A 77 -2.88 10.19 4.50
N GLU A 78 -3.08 10.22 3.18
CA GLU A 78 -3.00 9.00 2.39
C GLU A 78 -1.55 8.53 2.31
N ILE A 79 -1.34 7.25 2.64
CA ILE A 79 -0.02 6.63 2.53
C ILE A 79 0.12 5.94 1.19
N GLY A 80 -0.95 5.32 0.71
CA GLY A 80 -0.93 4.61 -0.56
C GLY A 80 -2.33 4.15 -0.94
N ARG A 81 -2.42 3.53 -2.11
CA ARG A 81 -3.69 3.07 -2.64
C ARG A 81 -3.53 1.73 -3.34
N SER A 82 -4.66 1.04 -3.47
CA SER A 82 -4.69 -0.24 -4.17
C SER A 82 -4.82 -0.02 -5.68
N GLN A 83 -4.71 -1.13 -6.41
CA GLN A 83 -5.14 -1.15 -7.80
C GLN A 83 -6.67 -1.06 -7.85
N TYR A 84 -7.21 -0.92 -9.06
CA TYR A 84 -8.65 -0.92 -9.26
C TYR A 84 -9.14 -2.36 -9.37
N TYR A 85 -10.28 -2.64 -8.75
CA TYR A 85 -10.85 -3.99 -8.74
C TYR A 85 -12.14 -4.03 -9.54
N SER A 86 -12.53 -5.22 -9.97
CA SER A 86 -13.74 -5.39 -10.76
C SER A 86 -15.00 -5.48 -9.89
N SER A 87 -14.84 -5.72 -8.58
CA SER A 87 -15.98 -5.85 -7.68
C SER A 87 -15.60 -5.42 -6.28
N GLN A 88 -16.60 -5.09 -5.48
CA GLN A 88 -16.40 -4.73 -4.09
C GLN A 88 -15.81 -5.92 -3.30
N ALA A 89 -16.24 -7.12 -3.62
CA ALA A 89 -15.72 -8.31 -2.95
C ALA A 89 -14.23 -8.48 -3.24
N ALA A 90 -13.79 -8.21 -4.48
CA ALA A 90 -12.38 -8.30 -4.83
C ALA A 90 -11.56 -7.24 -4.09
N ALA A 91 -12.10 -6.01 -3.99
CA ALA A 91 -11.43 -4.94 -3.25
C ALA A 91 -11.30 -5.30 -1.77
N GLN A 92 -12.34 -5.90 -1.19
CA GLN A 92 -12.31 -6.34 0.21
C GLN A 92 -11.21 -7.36 0.43
N LYS A 93 -11.06 -8.33 -0.48
CA LYS A 93 -9.98 -9.32 -0.38
C LYS A 93 -8.61 -8.68 -0.51
N GLY A 94 -8.50 -7.65 -1.37
CA GLY A 94 -7.25 -6.91 -1.50
C GLY A 94 -6.87 -6.20 -0.20
N MET A 95 -7.84 -5.58 0.46
CA MET A 95 -7.62 -4.95 1.75
C MET A 95 -7.14 -5.98 2.79
N GLU A 96 -7.78 -7.14 2.82
CA GLU A 96 -7.38 -8.20 3.75
C GLU A 96 -5.96 -8.66 3.47
N SER A 97 -5.57 -8.72 2.19
CA SER A 97 -4.20 -9.07 1.82
C SER A 97 -3.21 -8.03 2.33
N VAL A 98 -3.55 -6.73 2.22
CA VAL A 98 -2.69 -5.69 2.80
C VAL A 98 -2.57 -5.88 4.31
N MET A 99 -3.68 -6.12 4.99
CA MET A 99 -3.66 -6.30 6.45
C MET A 99 -2.79 -7.48 6.84
N ASN A 100 -2.80 -8.56 6.05
CA ASN A 100 -2.01 -9.75 6.34
C ASN A 100 -0.53 -9.58 6.04
N ASN A 101 -0.17 -8.69 5.13
CA ASN A 101 1.22 -8.54 4.67
C ASN A 101 1.90 -7.26 5.18
N ALA A 102 1.13 -6.29 5.68
CA ALA A 102 1.66 -4.96 5.99
C ALA A 102 2.77 -4.99 7.04
N SER A 103 2.71 -5.92 7.98
CA SER A 103 3.69 -5.98 9.06
C SER A 103 5.01 -6.64 8.66
N THR A 104 5.15 -7.06 7.41
CA THR A 104 6.42 -7.66 6.97
C THR A 104 7.57 -6.68 7.17
N GLU A 105 8.71 -7.21 7.59
CA GLU A 105 9.92 -6.41 7.76
C GLU A 105 10.88 -6.56 6.58
N VAL A 106 10.49 -7.33 5.57
CA VAL A 106 11.33 -7.54 4.40
C VAL A 106 11.15 -6.36 3.45
N ILE A 107 12.22 -5.60 3.24
CA ILE A 107 12.23 -4.44 2.35
C ILE A 107 13.35 -4.65 1.34
N LYS A 108 13.00 -4.62 0.06
CA LYS A 108 13.97 -4.76 -1.03
C LYS A 108 14.08 -3.45 -1.76
N GLU A 109 15.31 -2.97 -1.93
CA GLU A 109 15.58 -1.79 -2.75
C GLU A 109 15.93 -2.24 -4.15
N ILE A 110 15.28 -1.65 -5.13
CA ILE A 110 15.49 -2.02 -6.53
C ILE A 110 15.67 -0.80 -7.42
#